data_75a413546ceff3a78b00e7307362cc7a
#
_entry.id   75a413546ceff3a78b00e7307362cc7a
#
_cell.length_a   1.000
_cell.length_b   1.000
_cell.length_c   1.000
_cell.angle_alpha   90.00
_cell.angle_beta   90.00
_cell.angle_gamma   90.00
#
_symmetry.space_group_name_H-M   'P 1'
#
loop_
_entity.id
_entity.type
_entity.pdbx_description
1 polymer ?
#
loop_
_entity_poly.entity_id
_entity_poly.type
_entity_poly.pdbx_seq_one_letter_code
_entity_poly.pdbx_strand_id
1 'polypeptide(L)'
;MQVKDQLSSLQPYKPGKSPEQMKEVYGDHSFVKLASNENPFGCSSRVLDELQKSWLEHALYPDGGATTLRQTIADKLHVKMEQVLCGSGLDEIIQIISRAVLRAGDNIVTAGATFPQYRHHAIIEGCEVKEIALNNGVYDLEEISSVVDNDTKIVWICNPNNPTGTYVNDRKLTQFIEGISENTLIVIDEAYYEYVTAKDFPETLPLLEKHKNILVLRTFSKAYGLASFRVGYAVGQEELIEKLNVVRLPFNVSSLAQKAATIAFGDDVFIEEIVRVNTEGLQQYESFCRENDIPFYPSQTNFIFLPVENAGEIYEACAHAGFIIRPFPNGIRITVGTREQNEGVISVLQQHFENKKRKSRDEENA
;
A
#
# COMPACT_ATOMS: atom_id res chain seq x y z
N MET A 1 8.41 15.35 -32.26
CA MET A 1 8.42 14.01 -31.65
C MET A 1 7.03 13.75 -31.06
N GLN A 2 6.39 12.68 -31.47
CA GLN A 2 5.07 12.30 -30.90
C GLN A 2 5.28 11.31 -29.73
N VAL A 3 4.61 11.56 -28.63
CA VAL A 3 4.48 10.64 -27.51
C VAL A 3 3.03 10.10 -27.48
N LYS A 4 2.75 9.11 -26.67
CA LYS A 4 1.39 8.57 -26.52
C LYS A 4 0.42 9.68 -26.07
N ASP A 5 -0.70 9.91 -26.77
CA ASP A 5 -1.63 11.01 -26.53
C ASP A 5 -2.24 10.98 -25.13
N GLN A 6 -2.51 9.79 -24.58
CA GLN A 6 -3.06 9.59 -23.24
C GLN A 6 -2.16 10.08 -22.11
N LEU A 7 -0.86 10.26 -22.34
CA LEU A 7 0.05 10.82 -21.33
C LEU A 7 -0.27 12.26 -20.95
N SER A 8 -0.95 13.00 -21.85
CA SER A 8 -1.40 14.37 -21.57
C SER A 8 -2.41 14.47 -20.42
N SER A 9 -3.14 13.40 -20.13
CA SER A 9 -4.12 13.31 -19.04
C SER A 9 -3.49 12.93 -17.69
N LEU A 10 -2.22 12.56 -17.68
CA LEU A 10 -1.51 12.11 -16.49
C LEU A 10 -0.60 13.18 -15.91
N GLN A 11 -0.46 13.17 -14.60
CA GLN A 11 0.56 13.93 -13.90
C GLN A 11 1.60 12.99 -13.31
N PRO A 12 2.88 13.39 -13.23
CA PRO A 12 3.87 12.63 -12.49
C PRO A 12 3.41 12.37 -11.05
N TYR A 13 3.71 11.20 -10.54
CA TYR A 13 3.43 10.90 -9.14
C TYR A 13 4.09 11.94 -8.24
N LYS A 14 3.30 12.54 -7.34
CA LYS A 14 3.80 13.51 -6.35
C LYS A 14 4.04 12.78 -5.03
N PRO A 15 5.30 12.44 -4.70
CA PRO A 15 5.61 11.85 -3.40
C PRO A 15 5.27 12.83 -2.27
N GLY A 16 5.09 12.32 -1.06
CA GLY A 16 5.04 13.17 0.13
C GLY A 16 6.36 13.96 0.26
N LYS A 17 6.28 15.20 0.76
CA LYS A 17 7.49 16.03 0.98
C LYS A 17 8.45 15.33 1.93
N SER A 18 9.75 15.49 1.67
CA SER A 18 10.80 15.01 2.58
C SER A 18 10.99 15.99 3.76
N PRO A 19 11.59 15.54 4.88
CA PRO A 19 11.97 16.44 5.97
C PRO A 19 12.79 17.65 5.52
N GLU A 20 13.70 17.48 4.54
CA GLU A 20 14.53 18.56 4.01
C GLU A 20 13.68 19.60 3.26
N GLN A 21 12.75 19.14 2.41
CA GLN A 21 11.82 20.04 1.71
C GLN A 21 10.89 20.78 2.68
N MET A 22 10.53 20.16 3.81
CA MET A 22 9.73 20.83 4.84
C MET A 22 10.51 21.91 5.56
N LYS A 23 11.79 21.70 5.85
CA LYS A 23 12.66 22.71 6.44
C LYS A 23 12.79 23.97 5.58
N GLU A 24 12.80 23.85 4.25
CA GLU A 24 12.83 24.99 3.34
C GLU A 24 11.57 25.87 3.46
N VAL A 25 10.43 25.28 3.78
CA VAL A 25 9.13 25.98 3.82
C VAL A 25 8.76 26.48 5.23
N TYR A 26 9.00 25.64 6.25
CA TYR A 26 8.53 25.87 7.63
C TYR A 26 9.64 26.23 8.62
N GLY A 27 10.90 26.29 8.17
CA GLY A 27 12.04 26.62 9.02
C GLY A 27 12.86 25.39 9.47
N ASP A 28 14.05 25.67 9.98
CA ASP A 28 15.04 24.63 10.34
C ASP A 28 14.75 24.01 11.72
N HIS A 29 13.73 23.17 11.78
CA HIS A 29 13.46 22.30 12.91
C HIS A 29 13.31 20.84 12.45
N SER A 30 13.24 19.91 13.38
CA SER A 30 13.12 18.49 13.03
C SER A 30 11.72 18.16 12.58
N PHE A 31 11.61 17.36 11.52
CA PHE A 31 10.34 16.85 10.99
C PHE A 31 10.25 15.33 11.14
N VAL A 32 9.10 14.88 11.63
CA VAL A 32 8.70 13.46 11.68
C VAL A 32 7.82 13.16 10.48
N LYS A 33 8.26 12.22 9.62
CA LYS A 33 7.54 11.85 8.40
C LYS A 33 6.55 10.72 8.68
N LEU A 34 5.26 11.05 8.68
CA LEU A 34 4.12 10.13 8.88
C LEU A 34 3.17 10.14 7.66
N ALA A 35 3.72 10.29 6.45
CA ALA A 35 2.97 10.51 5.21
C ALA A 35 3.02 9.35 4.21
N SER A 36 3.99 8.43 4.32
CA SER A 36 4.28 7.43 3.27
C SER A 36 4.13 5.99 3.74
N ASN A 37 3.56 5.78 4.93
CA ASN A 37 3.33 4.45 5.51
C ASN A 37 4.63 3.63 5.65
N GLU A 38 5.73 4.32 5.92
CA GLU A 38 7.01 3.70 6.25
C GLU A 38 6.93 3.11 7.66
N ASN A 39 7.79 2.13 7.98
CA ASN A 39 7.88 1.60 9.33
C ASN A 39 8.75 2.53 10.20
N PRO A 40 8.20 3.20 11.23
CA PRO A 40 8.96 4.15 12.06
C PRO A 40 10.02 3.46 12.93
N PHE A 41 9.93 2.15 13.10
CA PHE A 41 10.88 1.35 13.88
C PHE A 41 12.05 0.81 13.04
N GLY A 42 12.09 1.15 11.74
CA GLY A 42 13.11 0.68 10.80
C GLY A 42 12.90 -0.77 10.38
N CYS A 43 13.98 -1.49 10.10
CA CYS A 43 13.98 -2.91 9.78
C CYS A 43 14.64 -3.74 10.89
N SER A 44 14.49 -5.07 10.80
CA SER A 44 15.12 -6.00 11.73
C SER A 44 16.62 -5.77 11.88
N SER A 45 17.13 -5.81 13.12
CA SER A 45 18.58 -5.73 13.40
C SER A 45 19.37 -6.85 12.72
N ARG A 46 18.75 -8.04 12.53
CA ARG A 46 19.37 -9.15 11.77
C ARG A 46 19.71 -8.76 10.34
N VAL A 47 18.86 -7.93 9.70
CA VAL A 47 19.15 -7.40 8.36
C VAL A 47 20.35 -6.49 8.40
N LEU A 48 20.39 -5.53 9.34
CA LEU A 48 21.50 -4.57 9.45
C LEU A 48 22.82 -5.26 9.76
N ASP A 49 22.83 -6.20 10.71
CA ASP A 49 24.02 -6.96 11.11
C ASP A 49 24.59 -7.78 9.96
N GLU A 50 23.72 -8.40 9.16
CA GLU A 50 24.15 -9.24 8.06
C GLU A 50 24.61 -8.41 6.86
N LEU A 51 23.99 -7.29 6.58
CA LEU A 51 24.44 -6.37 5.53
C LEU A 51 25.82 -5.76 5.86
N GLN A 52 26.10 -5.46 7.13
CA GLN A 52 27.41 -4.97 7.56
C GLN A 52 28.51 -6.04 7.40
N LYS A 53 28.21 -7.32 7.63
CA LYS A 53 29.16 -8.42 7.47
C LYS A 53 29.38 -8.85 6.02
N SER A 54 28.47 -8.48 5.14
CA SER A 54 28.45 -9.00 3.78
C SER A 54 29.32 -8.17 2.86
N TRP A 55 30.37 -8.78 2.32
CA TRP A 55 31.04 -8.27 1.14
C TRP A 55 30.23 -8.65 -0.09
N LEU A 56 29.61 -7.67 -0.72
CA LEU A 56 28.96 -7.84 -2.01
C LEU A 56 29.93 -7.48 -3.11
N GLU A 57 30.01 -8.30 -4.13
CA GLU A 57 30.75 -7.98 -5.34
C GLU A 57 29.95 -6.97 -6.17
N HIS A 58 30.07 -5.69 -5.82
CA HIS A 58 29.28 -4.60 -6.41
C HIS A 58 29.49 -4.45 -7.93
N ALA A 59 30.56 -5.02 -8.47
CA ALA A 59 30.85 -5.01 -9.89
C ALA A 59 30.06 -6.05 -10.70
N LEU A 60 29.42 -7.01 -10.02
CA LEU A 60 28.64 -8.05 -10.67
C LEU A 60 27.14 -7.75 -10.64
N TYR A 61 26.46 -8.18 -11.70
CA TYR A 61 24.99 -8.17 -11.69
C TYR A 61 24.45 -9.09 -10.59
N PRO A 62 23.26 -8.76 -10.01
CA PRO A 62 22.58 -9.63 -9.08
C PRO A 62 22.14 -10.94 -9.76
N ASP A 63 21.71 -11.91 -8.95
CA ASP A 63 20.95 -13.05 -9.48
C ASP A 63 19.67 -12.56 -10.16
N GLY A 64 19.63 -12.67 -11.50
CA GLY A 64 18.50 -12.20 -12.31
C GLY A 64 17.21 -12.95 -12.05
N GLY A 65 17.26 -14.15 -11.48
CA GLY A 65 16.13 -14.93 -11.08
C GLY A 65 15.62 -14.65 -9.65
N ALA A 66 16.40 -13.91 -8.84
CA ALA A 66 16.19 -13.75 -7.40
C ALA A 66 15.93 -15.10 -6.71
N THR A 67 16.68 -16.13 -7.10
CA THR A 67 16.39 -17.55 -6.80
C THR A 67 16.29 -17.81 -5.31
N THR A 68 17.27 -17.35 -4.52
CA THR A 68 17.27 -17.55 -3.06
C THR A 68 16.05 -16.85 -2.41
N LEU A 69 15.74 -15.64 -2.80
CA LEU A 69 14.59 -14.90 -2.27
C LEU A 69 13.27 -15.59 -2.64
N ARG A 70 13.11 -15.98 -3.92
CA ARG A 70 11.91 -16.70 -4.38
C ARG A 70 11.73 -18.02 -3.65
N GLN A 71 12.80 -18.80 -3.45
CA GLN A 71 12.74 -20.04 -2.69
C GLN A 71 12.34 -19.78 -1.23
N THR A 72 12.93 -18.77 -0.58
CA THR A 72 12.57 -18.42 0.80
C THR A 72 11.10 -18.02 0.93
N ILE A 73 10.58 -17.27 -0.05
CA ILE A 73 9.15 -16.91 -0.10
C ILE A 73 8.29 -18.16 -0.31
N ALA A 74 8.65 -18.99 -1.27
CA ALA A 74 7.92 -20.21 -1.60
C ALA A 74 7.82 -21.19 -0.41
N ASP A 75 8.93 -21.41 0.28
CA ASP A 75 9.00 -22.29 1.45
C ASP A 75 8.08 -21.79 2.59
N LYS A 76 8.15 -20.47 2.90
CA LYS A 76 7.35 -19.88 3.98
C LYS A 76 5.86 -19.82 3.66
N LEU A 77 5.50 -19.58 2.39
CA LEU A 77 4.11 -19.51 1.95
C LEU A 77 3.52 -20.84 1.50
N HIS A 78 4.31 -21.92 1.52
CA HIS A 78 3.92 -23.27 1.07
C HIS A 78 3.41 -23.28 -0.38
N VAL A 79 4.08 -22.53 -1.26
CA VAL A 79 3.84 -22.50 -2.70
C VAL A 79 5.08 -22.95 -3.46
N LYS A 80 4.99 -23.13 -4.78
CA LYS A 80 6.16 -23.44 -5.59
C LYS A 80 6.95 -22.17 -5.92
N MET A 81 8.26 -22.26 -6.10
CA MET A 81 9.10 -21.14 -6.51
C MET A 81 8.65 -20.55 -7.87
N GLU A 82 8.13 -21.38 -8.77
CA GLU A 82 7.59 -21.00 -10.08
C GLU A 82 6.31 -20.14 -9.97
N GLN A 83 5.65 -20.15 -8.83
CA GLN A 83 4.49 -19.32 -8.53
C GLN A 83 4.86 -17.93 -8.00
N VAL A 84 6.14 -17.63 -7.79
CA VAL A 84 6.62 -16.37 -7.20
C VAL A 84 7.31 -15.50 -8.24
N LEU A 85 6.92 -14.24 -8.35
CA LEU A 85 7.58 -13.19 -9.12
C LEU A 85 8.10 -12.12 -8.16
N CYS A 86 9.41 -11.80 -8.22
CA CYS A 86 9.97 -10.67 -7.47
C CYS A 86 10.12 -9.44 -8.35
N GLY A 87 9.81 -8.26 -7.79
CA GLY A 87 9.93 -6.96 -8.45
C GLY A 87 10.61 -5.90 -7.59
N SER A 88 11.06 -4.84 -8.24
CA SER A 88 11.61 -3.64 -7.58
C SER A 88 10.51 -2.83 -6.89
N GLY A 89 9.90 -3.40 -5.85
CA GLY A 89 8.67 -2.94 -5.21
C GLY A 89 7.41 -3.31 -6.00
N LEU A 90 6.25 -3.05 -5.42
CA LEU A 90 4.97 -3.34 -6.09
C LEU A 90 4.70 -2.42 -7.28
N ASP A 91 5.27 -1.21 -7.31
CA ASP A 91 5.10 -0.31 -8.46
C ASP A 91 5.60 -0.96 -9.77
N GLU A 92 6.76 -1.65 -9.73
CA GLU A 92 7.25 -2.39 -10.89
C GLU A 92 6.36 -3.59 -11.21
N ILE A 93 5.86 -4.32 -10.20
CA ILE A 93 4.97 -5.47 -10.43
C ILE A 93 3.65 -5.02 -11.06
N ILE A 94 3.06 -3.92 -10.60
CA ILE A 94 1.86 -3.31 -11.21
C ILE A 94 2.12 -2.93 -12.67
N GLN A 95 3.28 -2.34 -12.95
CA GLN A 95 3.69 -2.03 -14.32
C GLN A 95 3.84 -3.29 -15.18
N ILE A 96 4.49 -4.34 -14.68
CA ILE A 96 4.65 -5.63 -15.37
C ILE A 96 3.28 -6.22 -15.71
N ILE A 97 2.36 -6.28 -14.73
CA ILE A 97 1.01 -6.80 -14.91
C ILE A 97 0.26 -6.00 -15.98
N SER A 98 0.23 -4.68 -15.84
CA SER A 98 -0.48 -3.81 -16.78
C SER A 98 0.06 -3.97 -18.20
N ARG A 99 1.36 -3.98 -18.37
CA ARG A 99 2.01 -4.14 -19.68
C ARG A 99 1.83 -5.54 -20.29
N ALA A 100 1.74 -6.59 -19.46
CA ALA A 100 1.58 -7.96 -19.93
C ALA A 100 0.12 -8.26 -20.34
N VAL A 101 -0.84 -7.66 -19.66
CA VAL A 101 -2.26 -8.05 -19.76
C VAL A 101 -3.07 -7.06 -20.60
N LEU A 102 -2.81 -5.75 -20.46
CA LEU A 102 -3.64 -4.69 -21.02
C LEU A 102 -3.28 -4.34 -22.47
N ARG A 103 -4.29 -4.01 -23.25
CA ARG A 103 -4.19 -3.47 -24.61
C ARG A 103 -5.07 -2.23 -24.74
N ALA A 104 -4.77 -1.35 -25.68
CA ALA A 104 -5.62 -0.21 -25.96
C ALA A 104 -7.05 -0.67 -26.31
N GLY A 105 -8.03 -0.10 -25.63
CA GLY A 105 -9.44 -0.46 -25.76
C GLY A 105 -9.96 -1.42 -24.68
N ASP A 106 -9.07 -2.07 -23.93
CA ASP A 106 -9.45 -2.82 -22.72
C ASP A 106 -9.86 -1.86 -21.59
N ASN A 107 -10.47 -2.41 -20.53
CA ASN A 107 -10.70 -1.65 -19.31
C ASN A 107 -10.22 -2.39 -18.06
N ILE A 108 -10.00 -1.61 -17.00
CA ILE A 108 -9.80 -2.11 -15.65
C ILE A 108 -10.93 -1.62 -14.74
N VAL A 109 -11.20 -2.36 -13.67
CA VAL A 109 -12.11 -1.94 -12.62
C VAL A 109 -11.35 -1.86 -11.29
N THR A 110 -11.58 -0.78 -10.54
CA THR A 110 -11.01 -0.58 -9.20
C THR A 110 -11.87 0.38 -8.38
N ALA A 111 -11.53 0.60 -7.11
CA ALA A 111 -12.17 1.64 -6.33
C ALA A 111 -11.64 3.03 -6.70
N GLY A 112 -12.51 4.05 -6.59
CA GLY A 112 -12.13 5.44 -6.87
C GLY A 112 -11.16 6.05 -5.85
N ALA A 113 -11.18 5.54 -4.61
CA ALA A 113 -10.22 5.95 -3.59
C ALA A 113 -9.36 4.74 -3.17
N THR A 114 -8.33 4.46 -3.95
CA THR A 114 -7.36 3.38 -3.72
C THR A 114 -5.98 3.79 -4.19
N PHE A 115 -5.04 2.84 -4.31
CA PHE A 115 -3.68 3.12 -4.74
C PHE A 115 -3.65 3.60 -6.20
N PRO A 116 -3.14 4.81 -6.49
CA PRO A 116 -3.32 5.45 -7.79
C PRO A 116 -2.55 4.81 -8.94
N GLN A 117 -1.57 3.91 -8.67
CA GLN A 117 -0.74 3.32 -9.72
C GLN A 117 -1.53 2.35 -10.60
N TYR A 118 -2.61 1.74 -10.11
CA TYR A 118 -3.47 0.89 -10.94
C TYR A 118 -4.06 1.70 -12.10
N ARG A 119 -4.69 2.84 -11.78
CA ARG A 119 -5.23 3.78 -12.76
C ARG A 119 -4.13 4.34 -13.66
N HIS A 120 -3.00 4.74 -13.08
CA HIS A 120 -1.89 5.36 -13.80
C HIS A 120 -1.36 4.46 -14.92
N HIS A 121 -1.07 3.19 -14.60
CA HIS A 121 -0.55 2.24 -15.58
C HIS A 121 -1.59 1.82 -16.61
N ALA A 122 -2.87 1.68 -16.24
CA ALA A 122 -3.93 1.39 -17.20
C ALA A 122 -4.06 2.50 -18.26
N ILE A 123 -4.03 3.76 -17.85
CA ILE A 123 -4.07 4.89 -18.79
C ILE A 123 -2.83 4.89 -19.70
N ILE A 124 -1.63 4.60 -19.19
CA ILE A 124 -0.41 4.49 -20.01
C ILE A 124 -0.58 3.44 -21.12
N GLU A 125 -1.26 2.32 -20.83
CA GLU A 125 -1.53 1.27 -21.82
C GLU A 125 -2.73 1.60 -22.74
N GLY A 126 -3.42 2.72 -22.53
CA GLY A 126 -4.54 3.17 -23.36
C GLY A 126 -5.88 2.55 -23.00
N CYS A 127 -6.03 2.11 -21.76
CA CYS A 127 -7.22 1.48 -21.24
C CYS A 127 -8.16 2.46 -20.56
N GLU A 128 -9.45 2.14 -20.59
CA GLU A 128 -10.45 2.78 -19.74
C GLU A 128 -10.29 2.33 -18.28
N VAL A 129 -10.62 3.23 -17.34
CA VAL A 129 -10.61 2.93 -15.92
C VAL A 129 -12.01 3.16 -15.35
N LYS A 130 -12.65 2.10 -14.89
CA LYS A 130 -13.93 2.13 -14.20
C LYS A 130 -13.67 2.23 -12.70
N GLU A 131 -13.88 3.41 -12.14
CA GLU A 131 -13.66 3.70 -10.72
C GLU A 131 -14.97 3.67 -9.97
N ILE A 132 -15.09 2.74 -9.02
CA ILE A 132 -16.30 2.54 -8.21
C ILE A 132 -16.12 3.23 -6.85
N ALA A 133 -17.14 3.96 -6.42
CA ALA A 133 -17.12 4.61 -5.12
C ALA A 133 -17.00 3.60 -3.97
N LEU A 134 -16.24 3.95 -2.94
CA LEU A 134 -16.20 3.15 -1.72
C LEU A 134 -17.50 3.33 -0.92
N ASN A 135 -17.98 2.26 -0.32
CA ASN A 135 -19.09 2.31 0.62
C ASN A 135 -18.55 2.40 2.06
N ASN A 136 -18.71 3.56 2.71
CA ASN A 136 -18.12 3.83 4.02
C ASN A 136 -16.62 3.48 4.12
N GLY A 137 -15.87 3.81 3.11
CA GLY A 137 -14.43 3.56 3.04
C GLY A 137 -14.05 2.13 2.61
N VAL A 138 -15.00 1.21 2.41
CA VAL A 138 -14.78 -0.19 2.03
C VAL A 138 -15.10 -0.39 0.54
N TYR A 139 -14.39 -1.30 -0.12
CA TYR A 139 -14.70 -1.73 -1.48
C TYR A 139 -16.14 -2.26 -1.60
N ASP A 140 -16.90 -1.75 -2.54
CA ASP A 140 -18.22 -2.28 -2.91
C ASP A 140 -18.05 -3.32 -4.01
N LEU A 141 -17.85 -4.58 -3.61
CA LEU A 141 -17.60 -5.67 -4.54
C LEU A 141 -18.84 -6.04 -5.39
N GLU A 142 -20.04 -5.76 -4.90
CA GLU A 142 -21.29 -5.98 -5.66
C GLU A 142 -21.36 -4.99 -6.81
N GLU A 143 -21.10 -3.71 -6.55
CA GLU A 143 -21.06 -2.67 -7.59
C GLU A 143 -19.89 -2.90 -8.56
N ILE A 144 -18.71 -3.28 -8.07
CA ILE A 144 -17.57 -3.67 -8.92
C ILE A 144 -17.96 -4.82 -9.86
N SER A 145 -18.61 -5.85 -9.33
CA SER A 145 -19.05 -6.99 -10.15
C SER A 145 -20.04 -6.59 -11.25
N SER A 146 -20.92 -5.62 -10.96
CA SER A 146 -21.96 -5.15 -11.90
C SER A 146 -21.41 -4.45 -13.14
N VAL A 147 -20.20 -3.87 -13.04
CA VAL A 147 -19.58 -3.10 -14.14
C VAL A 147 -18.50 -3.88 -14.90
N VAL A 148 -18.13 -5.09 -14.42
CA VAL A 148 -17.22 -5.99 -15.12
C VAL A 148 -17.89 -6.49 -16.41
N ASP A 149 -17.18 -6.37 -17.53
CA ASP A 149 -17.65 -6.79 -18.85
C ASP A 149 -16.58 -7.58 -19.63
N ASN A 150 -16.85 -7.88 -20.90
CA ASN A 150 -15.93 -8.66 -21.74
C ASN A 150 -14.60 -7.94 -22.05
N ASP A 151 -14.58 -6.61 -21.94
CA ASP A 151 -13.38 -5.78 -22.16
C ASP A 151 -12.61 -5.56 -20.87
N THR A 152 -13.15 -5.96 -19.72
CA THR A 152 -12.48 -5.89 -18.42
C THR A 152 -11.41 -6.99 -18.34
N LYS A 153 -10.14 -6.57 -18.28
CA LYS A 153 -9.00 -7.50 -18.21
C LYS A 153 -8.43 -7.63 -16.80
N ILE A 154 -8.54 -6.57 -15.98
CA ILE A 154 -8.03 -6.59 -14.61
C ILE A 154 -9.06 -5.95 -13.67
N VAL A 155 -9.32 -6.61 -12.55
CA VAL A 155 -9.93 -6.01 -11.36
C VAL A 155 -8.87 -5.89 -10.28
N TRP A 156 -8.65 -4.66 -9.79
CA TRP A 156 -7.71 -4.36 -8.71
C TRP A 156 -8.44 -4.24 -7.38
N ILE A 157 -8.03 -5.02 -6.40
CA ILE A 157 -8.54 -5.00 -5.03
C ILE A 157 -7.38 -4.80 -4.06
N CYS A 158 -7.29 -3.61 -3.47
CA CYS A 158 -6.33 -3.32 -2.41
C CYS A 158 -6.95 -3.73 -1.05
N ASN A 159 -6.44 -4.77 -0.44
CA ASN A 159 -7.02 -5.34 0.77
C ASN A 159 -5.95 -5.76 1.78
N PRO A 160 -5.74 -4.99 2.87
CA PRO A 160 -6.47 -3.77 3.27
C PRO A 160 -6.22 -2.56 2.35
N ASN A 161 -7.23 -1.68 2.23
CA ASN A 161 -7.18 -0.57 1.29
C ASN A 161 -6.29 0.60 1.76
N ASN A 162 -5.62 1.23 0.83
CA ASN A 162 -4.96 2.51 0.98
C ASN A 162 -5.70 3.53 0.09
N PRO A 163 -6.30 4.64 0.62
CA PRO A 163 -5.90 5.28 1.88
C PRO A 163 -6.78 4.98 3.11
N THR A 164 -7.83 4.21 3.01
CA THR A 164 -8.86 4.11 4.07
C THR A 164 -8.47 3.20 5.24
N GLY A 165 -7.59 2.22 5.03
CA GLY A 165 -7.20 1.22 6.03
C GLY A 165 -8.23 0.09 6.24
N THR A 166 -9.39 0.20 5.62
CA THR A 166 -10.47 -0.78 5.68
C THR A 166 -10.16 -2.04 4.88
N TYR A 167 -10.93 -3.09 5.10
CA TYR A 167 -10.77 -4.34 4.38
C TYR A 167 -12.10 -4.96 3.98
N VAL A 168 -12.03 -5.84 2.99
CA VAL A 168 -13.09 -6.77 2.60
C VAL A 168 -12.83 -8.09 3.30
N ASN A 169 -13.84 -8.66 3.96
CA ASN A 169 -13.70 -9.93 4.66
C ASN A 169 -13.71 -11.15 3.72
N ASP A 170 -13.29 -12.29 4.24
CA ASP A 170 -13.14 -13.55 3.52
C ASP A 170 -14.41 -13.93 2.74
N ARG A 171 -15.57 -13.91 3.39
CA ARG A 171 -16.84 -14.30 2.75
C ARG A 171 -17.16 -13.45 1.53
N LYS A 172 -17.01 -12.12 1.63
CA LYS A 172 -17.32 -11.20 0.53
C LYS A 172 -16.34 -11.34 -0.62
N LEU A 173 -15.04 -11.47 -0.28
CA LEU A 173 -14.00 -11.62 -1.32
C LEU A 173 -14.14 -12.94 -2.06
N THR A 174 -14.37 -14.06 -1.36
CA THR A 174 -14.56 -15.38 -1.97
C THR A 174 -15.79 -15.38 -2.88
N GLN A 175 -16.92 -14.87 -2.40
CA GLN A 175 -18.15 -14.76 -3.21
C GLN A 175 -17.94 -13.90 -4.47
N PHE A 176 -17.19 -12.80 -4.35
CA PHE A 176 -16.85 -11.96 -5.50
C PHE A 176 -16.00 -12.73 -6.53
N ILE A 177 -14.93 -13.41 -6.07
CA ILE A 177 -14.03 -14.17 -6.94
C ILE A 177 -14.80 -15.26 -7.71
N GLU A 178 -15.69 -15.99 -7.04
CA GLU A 178 -16.53 -17.02 -7.65
C GLU A 178 -17.47 -16.47 -8.73
N GLY A 179 -17.85 -15.20 -8.64
CA GLY A 179 -18.74 -14.53 -9.61
C GLY A 179 -18.04 -13.91 -10.82
N ILE A 180 -16.70 -13.77 -10.78
CA ILE A 180 -15.94 -13.14 -11.88
C ILE A 180 -15.44 -14.19 -12.89
N SER A 181 -15.53 -13.82 -14.16
CA SER A 181 -15.04 -14.67 -15.27
C SER A 181 -13.55 -14.99 -15.12
N GLU A 182 -13.15 -16.22 -15.40
CA GLU A 182 -11.74 -16.65 -15.44
C GLU A 182 -10.90 -15.90 -16.51
N ASN A 183 -11.54 -15.20 -17.44
CA ASN A 183 -10.87 -14.35 -18.43
C ASN A 183 -10.47 -12.98 -17.89
N THR A 184 -10.91 -12.61 -16.69
CA THR A 184 -10.57 -11.37 -16.01
C THR A 184 -9.60 -11.67 -14.88
N LEU A 185 -8.43 -11.06 -14.89
CA LEU A 185 -7.44 -11.19 -13.82
C LEU A 185 -7.90 -10.41 -12.59
N ILE A 186 -7.93 -11.06 -11.43
CA ILE A 186 -8.20 -10.43 -10.14
C ILE A 186 -6.86 -10.26 -9.43
N VAL A 187 -6.41 -9.02 -9.26
CA VAL A 187 -5.20 -8.70 -8.52
C VAL A 187 -5.56 -8.23 -7.12
N ILE A 188 -5.12 -8.97 -6.12
CA ILE A 188 -5.34 -8.66 -4.71
C ILE A 188 -4.04 -8.08 -4.15
N ASP A 189 -4.03 -6.78 -3.92
CA ASP A 189 -2.87 -6.08 -3.37
C ASP A 189 -2.94 -6.10 -1.83
N GLU A 190 -2.11 -6.93 -1.25
CA GLU A 190 -1.96 -7.16 0.19
C GLU A 190 -0.72 -6.46 0.75
N ALA A 191 -0.43 -5.23 0.31
CA ALA A 191 0.75 -4.48 0.78
C ALA A 191 0.80 -4.27 2.31
N TYR A 192 -0.31 -4.45 3.00
CA TYR A 192 -0.43 -4.28 4.45
C TYR A 192 -0.79 -5.58 5.18
N TYR A 193 -0.67 -6.74 4.53
CA TYR A 193 -1.07 -8.05 5.05
C TYR A 193 -0.53 -8.34 6.46
N GLU A 194 0.73 -8.05 6.71
CA GLU A 194 1.40 -8.36 7.97
C GLU A 194 0.79 -7.60 9.17
N TYR A 195 0.14 -6.45 8.94
CA TYR A 195 -0.50 -5.66 10.01
C TYR A 195 -1.90 -6.14 10.39
N VAL A 196 -2.49 -7.05 9.61
CA VAL A 196 -3.88 -7.48 9.80
C VAL A 196 -4.03 -8.30 11.07
N THR A 197 -5.01 -7.92 11.90
CA THR A 197 -5.39 -8.62 13.13
C THR A 197 -6.85 -9.12 13.11
N ALA A 198 -7.61 -8.75 12.08
CA ALA A 198 -8.99 -9.17 11.90
C ALA A 198 -9.07 -10.67 11.60
N LYS A 199 -9.90 -11.39 12.37
CA LYS A 199 -10.02 -12.86 12.28
C LYS A 199 -10.77 -13.35 11.03
N ASP A 200 -11.53 -12.48 10.41
CA ASP A 200 -12.31 -12.75 9.19
C ASP A 200 -11.66 -12.15 7.93
N PHE A 201 -10.37 -11.78 8.03
CA PHE A 201 -9.59 -11.38 6.86
C PHE A 201 -9.33 -12.58 5.95
N PRO A 202 -9.39 -12.42 4.60
CA PRO A 202 -9.26 -13.51 3.67
C PRO A 202 -7.88 -14.20 3.71
N GLU A 203 -7.89 -15.52 3.70
CA GLU A 203 -6.72 -16.33 3.35
C GLU A 203 -6.68 -16.50 1.83
N THR A 204 -5.92 -15.63 1.14
CA THR A 204 -5.97 -15.54 -0.33
C THR A 204 -5.13 -16.60 -1.05
N LEU A 205 -4.03 -17.05 -0.45
CA LEU A 205 -3.14 -18.02 -1.10
C LEU A 205 -3.81 -19.38 -1.38
N PRO A 206 -4.65 -19.97 -0.49
CA PRO A 206 -5.40 -21.18 -0.80
C PRO A 206 -6.39 -21.03 -1.98
N LEU A 207 -6.85 -19.81 -2.26
CA LEU A 207 -7.73 -19.55 -3.40
C LEU A 207 -7.04 -19.76 -4.74
N LEU A 208 -5.72 -19.65 -4.80
CA LEU A 208 -4.92 -19.92 -6.01
C LEU A 208 -5.06 -21.37 -6.49
N GLU A 209 -5.37 -22.32 -5.63
CA GLU A 209 -5.59 -23.72 -6.03
C GLU A 209 -6.87 -23.89 -6.86
N LYS A 210 -7.88 -23.05 -6.59
CA LYS A 210 -9.21 -23.15 -7.19
C LYS A 210 -9.40 -22.17 -8.36
N HIS A 211 -8.76 -21.02 -8.31
CA HIS A 211 -8.96 -19.92 -9.26
C HIS A 211 -7.65 -19.56 -9.95
N LYS A 212 -7.59 -19.76 -11.27
CA LYS A 212 -6.38 -19.54 -12.06
C LYS A 212 -6.12 -18.05 -12.38
N ASN A 213 -7.14 -17.23 -12.22
CA ASN A 213 -7.15 -15.81 -12.56
C ASN A 213 -6.91 -14.89 -11.35
N ILE A 214 -6.27 -15.41 -10.29
CA ILE A 214 -5.90 -14.61 -9.11
C ILE A 214 -4.39 -14.37 -9.11
N LEU A 215 -4.01 -13.15 -8.72
CA LEU A 215 -2.63 -12.77 -8.41
C LEU A 215 -2.60 -12.00 -7.11
N VAL A 216 -1.82 -12.45 -6.14
CA VAL A 216 -1.67 -11.82 -4.83
C VAL A 216 -0.35 -11.05 -4.78
N LEU A 217 -0.39 -9.78 -4.36
CA LEU A 217 0.79 -8.92 -4.24
C LEU A 217 1.13 -8.67 -2.77
N ARG A 218 2.41 -8.75 -2.40
CA ARG A 218 2.93 -8.38 -1.06
C ARG A 218 4.25 -7.64 -1.17
N THR A 219 4.61 -6.87 -0.14
CA THR A 219 5.79 -5.98 -0.19
C THR A 219 6.64 -6.08 1.08
N PHE A 220 7.94 -5.85 0.93
CA PHE A 220 8.85 -5.64 2.04
C PHE A 220 8.95 -4.17 2.48
N SER A 221 8.26 -3.26 1.80
CA SER A 221 8.35 -1.82 2.05
C SER A 221 7.67 -1.35 3.33
N LYS A 222 6.73 -2.15 3.89
CA LYS A 222 5.87 -1.75 5.01
C LYS A 222 6.32 -2.41 6.31
N ALA A 223 5.73 -3.48 6.77
CA ALA A 223 6.02 -4.12 8.05
C ALA A 223 7.51 -4.49 8.20
N TYR A 224 8.14 -4.96 7.14
CA TYR A 224 9.56 -5.35 7.14
C TYR A 224 10.53 -4.16 7.19
N GLY A 225 10.05 -2.91 7.01
CA GLY A 225 10.89 -1.70 7.09
C GLY A 225 11.92 -1.54 5.97
N LEU A 226 11.71 -2.18 4.80
CA LEU A 226 12.65 -2.18 3.69
C LEU A 226 12.22 -1.26 2.53
N ALA A 227 11.55 -0.14 2.81
CA ALA A 227 11.02 0.75 1.79
C ALA A 227 12.09 1.25 0.80
N SER A 228 13.29 1.58 1.28
CA SER A 228 14.41 2.06 0.46
C SER A 228 15.06 0.97 -0.39
N PHE A 229 14.92 -0.30 -0.04
CA PHE A 229 15.47 -1.43 -0.81
C PHE A 229 14.69 -1.72 -2.08
N ARG A 230 13.45 -1.24 -2.18
CA ARG A 230 12.59 -1.45 -3.34
C ARG A 230 12.45 -2.93 -3.69
N VAL A 231 11.75 -3.70 -2.86
CA VAL A 231 11.49 -5.12 -3.10
C VAL A 231 10.08 -5.50 -2.70
N GLY A 232 9.43 -6.27 -3.56
CA GLY A 232 8.11 -6.85 -3.37
C GLY A 232 7.95 -8.11 -4.20
N TYR A 233 6.83 -8.79 -4.05
CA TYR A 233 6.59 -10.03 -4.78
C TYR A 233 5.11 -10.22 -5.12
N ALA A 234 4.87 -11.03 -6.13
CA ALA A 234 3.56 -11.54 -6.52
C ALA A 234 3.54 -13.06 -6.41
N VAL A 235 2.39 -13.62 -6.04
CA VAL A 235 2.14 -15.07 -6.03
C VAL A 235 0.92 -15.36 -6.89
N GLY A 236 1.06 -16.29 -7.83
CA GLY A 236 0.00 -16.67 -8.77
C GLY A 236 0.23 -18.03 -9.39
N GLN A 237 -0.56 -18.38 -10.39
CA GLN A 237 -0.35 -19.62 -11.15
C GLN A 237 0.95 -19.59 -11.94
N GLU A 238 1.63 -20.73 -12.04
CA GLU A 238 2.93 -20.87 -12.75
C GLU A 238 2.89 -20.30 -14.17
N GLU A 239 1.84 -20.63 -14.92
CA GLU A 239 1.66 -20.16 -16.30
C GLU A 239 1.54 -18.64 -16.39
N LEU A 240 0.87 -17.99 -15.43
CA LEU A 240 0.76 -16.54 -15.35
C LEU A 240 2.11 -15.93 -15.02
N ILE A 241 2.77 -16.45 -13.97
CA ILE A 241 4.08 -15.96 -13.53
C ILE A 241 5.13 -16.07 -14.65
N GLU A 242 5.12 -17.17 -15.42
CA GLU A 242 5.99 -17.32 -16.59
C GLU A 242 5.78 -16.20 -17.61
N LYS A 243 4.52 -15.84 -17.93
CA LYS A 243 4.20 -14.76 -18.86
C LYS A 243 4.63 -13.39 -18.31
N LEU A 244 4.42 -13.12 -17.02
CA LEU A 244 4.85 -11.88 -16.39
C LEU A 244 6.37 -11.75 -16.38
N ASN A 245 7.11 -12.85 -16.21
CA ASN A 245 8.58 -12.86 -16.29
C ASN A 245 9.13 -12.42 -17.64
N VAL A 246 8.38 -12.63 -18.75
CA VAL A 246 8.81 -12.15 -20.08
C VAL A 246 8.88 -10.62 -20.14
N VAL A 247 8.02 -9.94 -19.39
CA VAL A 247 7.92 -8.47 -19.37
C VAL A 247 8.87 -7.84 -18.35
N ARG A 248 9.27 -8.60 -17.33
CA ARG A 248 10.15 -8.16 -16.26
C ARG A 248 11.53 -7.74 -16.80
N LEU A 249 12.04 -6.63 -16.29
CA LEU A 249 13.41 -6.18 -16.67
C LEU A 249 14.46 -7.15 -16.14
N PRO A 250 15.55 -7.42 -16.91
CA PRO A 250 16.67 -8.19 -16.41
C PRO A 250 17.26 -7.55 -15.16
N PHE A 251 17.63 -8.36 -14.16
CA PHE A 251 18.34 -7.92 -12.95
C PHE A 251 17.61 -6.83 -12.16
N ASN A 252 16.28 -6.82 -12.18
CA ASN A 252 15.43 -5.76 -11.64
C ASN A 252 15.50 -5.58 -10.12
N VAL A 253 15.85 -6.63 -9.36
CA VAL A 253 16.02 -6.57 -7.90
C VAL A 253 17.49 -6.64 -7.55
N SER A 254 18.02 -5.62 -6.87
CA SER A 254 19.45 -5.53 -6.51
C SER A 254 19.87 -6.63 -5.53
N SER A 255 21.16 -6.98 -5.53
CA SER A 255 21.73 -7.99 -4.60
C SER A 255 21.47 -7.63 -3.14
N LEU A 256 21.56 -6.34 -2.78
CA LEU A 256 21.27 -5.85 -1.44
C LEU A 256 19.79 -6.05 -1.08
N ALA A 257 18.88 -5.74 -1.99
CA ALA A 257 17.46 -5.91 -1.79
C ALA A 257 17.09 -7.39 -1.64
N GLN A 258 17.62 -8.26 -2.50
CA GLN A 258 17.39 -9.71 -2.40
C GLN A 258 17.86 -10.25 -1.06
N LYS A 259 19.07 -9.90 -0.63
CA LYS A 259 19.65 -10.35 0.63
C LYS A 259 18.85 -9.82 1.84
N ALA A 260 18.57 -8.52 1.88
CA ALA A 260 17.80 -7.90 2.95
C ALA A 260 16.41 -8.52 3.09
N ALA A 261 15.70 -8.71 1.97
CA ALA A 261 14.37 -9.31 1.96
C ALA A 261 14.38 -10.78 2.42
N THR A 262 15.37 -11.57 1.97
CA THR A 262 15.52 -12.97 2.40
C THR A 262 15.66 -13.08 3.92
N ILE A 263 16.49 -12.22 4.52
CA ILE A 263 16.72 -12.22 5.98
C ILE A 263 15.47 -11.71 6.71
N ALA A 264 14.89 -10.59 6.26
CA ALA A 264 13.72 -10.00 6.89
C ALA A 264 12.51 -10.93 6.89
N PHE A 265 12.32 -11.69 5.80
CA PHE A 265 11.20 -12.62 5.68
C PHE A 265 11.25 -13.78 6.69
N GLY A 266 12.43 -14.13 7.17
CA GLY A 266 12.64 -15.12 8.21
C GLY A 266 12.61 -14.60 9.66
N ASP A 267 12.29 -13.33 9.88
CA ASP A 267 12.28 -12.72 11.22
C ASP A 267 10.86 -12.45 11.73
N ASP A 268 10.18 -13.53 12.11
CA ASP A 268 8.81 -13.47 12.60
C ASP A 268 8.70 -12.69 13.92
N VAL A 269 9.72 -12.78 14.78
CA VAL A 269 9.76 -12.07 16.08
C VAL A 269 9.71 -10.54 15.86
N PHE A 270 10.45 -10.04 14.85
CA PHE A 270 10.40 -8.63 14.49
C PHE A 270 8.99 -8.23 14.01
N ILE A 271 8.38 -9.04 13.13
CA ILE A 271 7.03 -8.75 12.60
C ILE A 271 5.98 -8.78 13.72
N GLU A 272 6.01 -9.75 14.62
CA GLU A 272 5.09 -9.82 15.76
C GLU A 272 5.17 -8.56 16.62
N GLU A 273 6.38 -8.07 16.89
CA GLU A 273 6.59 -6.83 17.65
C GLU A 273 6.07 -5.61 16.88
N ILE A 274 6.33 -5.52 15.57
CA ILE A 274 5.82 -4.41 14.73
C ILE A 274 4.30 -4.41 14.69
N VAL A 275 3.65 -5.55 14.57
CA VAL A 275 2.18 -5.67 14.61
C VAL A 275 1.62 -5.23 15.95
N ARG A 276 2.26 -5.63 17.05
CA ARG A 276 1.87 -5.25 18.42
C ARG A 276 1.93 -3.73 18.61
N VAL A 277 3.06 -3.11 18.32
CA VAL A 277 3.24 -1.66 18.54
C VAL A 277 2.38 -0.83 17.57
N ASN A 278 2.16 -1.31 16.35
CA ASN A 278 1.24 -0.69 15.41
C ASN A 278 -0.20 -0.72 15.91
N THR A 279 -0.64 -1.86 16.45
CA THR A 279 -1.99 -2.01 17.03
C THR A 279 -2.19 -1.05 18.20
N GLU A 280 -1.21 -0.91 19.08
CA GLU A 280 -1.25 0.07 20.18
C GLU A 280 -1.33 1.51 19.65
N GLY A 281 -0.56 1.83 18.60
CA GLY A 281 -0.58 3.15 17.97
C GLY A 281 -1.91 3.47 17.28
N LEU A 282 -2.53 2.50 16.59
CA LEU A 282 -3.88 2.66 16.05
C LEU A 282 -4.90 2.92 17.17
N GLN A 283 -4.82 2.19 18.28
CA GLN A 283 -5.69 2.39 19.43
C GLN A 283 -5.58 3.79 20.04
N GLN A 284 -4.37 4.40 20.05
CA GLN A 284 -4.20 5.79 20.49
C GLN A 284 -5.06 6.76 19.65
N TYR A 285 -4.95 6.66 18.31
CA TYR A 285 -5.73 7.50 17.40
C TYR A 285 -7.23 7.22 17.47
N GLU A 286 -7.63 5.96 17.50
CA GLU A 286 -9.03 5.57 17.54
C GLU A 286 -9.71 6.02 18.84
N SER A 287 -9.03 5.89 20.00
CA SER A 287 -9.54 6.36 21.28
C SER A 287 -9.73 7.88 21.26
N PHE A 288 -8.74 8.62 20.80
CA PHE A 288 -8.82 10.06 20.63
C PHE A 288 -9.98 10.47 19.72
N CYS A 289 -10.17 9.80 18.59
CA CYS A 289 -11.25 10.10 17.66
C CYS A 289 -12.63 9.84 18.29
N ARG A 290 -12.82 8.72 19.01
CA ARG A 290 -14.07 8.39 19.70
C ARG A 290 -14.40 9.39 20.81
N GLU A 291 -13.41 9.79 21.61
CA GLU A 291 -13.57 10.75 22.72
C GLU A 291 -13.93 12.16 22.24
N ASN A 292 -13.59 12.49 21.00
CA ASN A 292 -13.80 13.84 20.43
C ASN A 292 -14.86 13.89 19.32
N ASP A 293 -15.58 12.78 19.05
CA ASP A 293 -16.56 12.64 17.96
C ASP A 293 -15.97 12.94 16.57
N ILE A 294 -14.70 12.55 16.34
CA ILE A 294 -14.04 12.70 15.06
C ILE A 294 -14.26 11.43 14.23
N PRO A 295 -14.78 11.54 13.00
CA PRO A 295 -14.98 10.38 12.14
C PRO A 295 -13.63 9.76 11.72
N PHE A 296 -13.57 8.43 11.71
CA PHE A 296 -12.43 7.67 11.21
C PHE A 296 -12.88 6.33 10.65
N TYR A 297 -12.04 5.73 9.81
CA TYR A 297 -12.25 4.35 9.38
C TYR A 297 -11.40 3.40 10.23
N PRO A 298 -11.99 2.32 10.82
CA PRO A 298 -11.23 1.28 11.49
C PRO A 298 -10.19 0.68 10.55
N SER A 299 -8.92 0.64 10.97
CA SER A 299 -7.80 0.29 10.11
C SER A 299 -7.20 -1.07 10.41
N GLN A 300 -6.83 -1.80 9.36
CA GLN A 300 -6.02 -3.01 9.40
C GLN A 300 -4.64 -2.80 8.71
N THR A 301 -4.15 -1.54 8.76
CA THR A 301 -2.88 -1.12 8.16
C THR A 301 -1.97 -0.45 9.19
N ASN A 302 -0.87 0.18 8.75
CA ASN A 302 -0.03 1.01 9.60
C ASN A 302 -0.35 2.51 9.49
N PHE A 303 -1.59 2.85 9.27
CA PHE A 303 -2.09 4.24 9.24
C PHE A 303 -3.56 4.30 9.62
N ILE A 304 -4.03 5.48 10.00
CA ILE A 304 -5.45 5.80 10.16
C ILE A 304 -5.88 6.82 9.09
N PHE A 305 -7.11 6.72 8.64
CA PHE A 305 -7.73 7.71 7.77
C PHE A 305 -8.90 8.40 8.48
N LEU A 306 -8.83 9.73 8.53
CA LEU A 306 -9.88 10.58 9.07
C LEU A 306 -10.61 11.26 7.90
N PRO A 307 -11.88 10.90 7.61
CA PRO A 307 -12.68 11.55 6.57
C PRO A 307 -13.17 12.92 7.05
N VAL A 308 -12.33 13.94 6.88
CA VAL A 308 -12.58 15.31 7.34
C VAL A 308 -12.49 16.30 6.19
N GLU A 309 -13.31 17.34 6.22
CA GLU A 309 -13.37 18.35 5.15
C GLU A 309 -12.17 19.31 5.13
N ASN A 310 -11.53 19.54 6.29
CA ASN A 310 -10.48 20.53 6.47
C ASN A 310 -9.07 19.93 6.37
N ALA A 311 -8.87 18.96 5.50
CA ALA A 311 -7.60 18.23 5.37
C ALA A 311 -6.38 19.15 5.19
N GLY A 312 -6.54 20.25 4.44
CA GLY A 312 -5.48 21.26 4.22
C GLY A 312 -5.09 22.01 5.49
N GLU A 313 -6.05 22.45 6.29
CA GLU A 313 -5.80 23.19 7.54
C GLU A 313 -5.10 22.27 8.58
N ILE A 314 -5.55 21.02 8.68
CA ILE A 314 -4.93 20.03 9.56
C ILE A 314 -3.51 19.71 9.12
N TYR A 315 -3.28 19.58 7.80
CA TYR A 315 -1.94 19.40 7.25
C TYR A 315 -1.02 20.56 7.65
N GLU A 316 -1.45 21.79 7.48
CA GLU A 316 -0.66 22.98 7.85
C GLU A 316 -0.38 23.05 9.36
N ALA A 317 -1.38 22.76 10.20
CA ALA A 317 -1.19 22.70 11.65
C ALA A 317 -0.15 21.65 12.06
N CYS A 318 -0.23 20.44 11.48
CA CYS A 318 0.76 19.39 11.71
C CYS A 318 2.15 19.78 11.18
N ALA A 319 2.24 20.39 10.00
CA ALA A 319 3.49 20.83 9.42
C ALA A 319 4.20 21.89 10.29
N HIS A 320 3.46 22.88 10.81
CA HIS A 320 4.01 23.86 11.76
C HIS A 320 4.48 23.23 13.08
N ALA A 321 3.88 22.12 13.48
CA ALA A 321 4.28 21.37 14.67
C ALA A 321 5.38 20.32 14.39
N GLY A 322 5.91 20.24 13.16
CA GLY A 322 6.98 19.33 12.79
C GLY A 322 6.54 17.92 12.37
N PHE A 323 5.26 17.72 12.00
CA PHE A 323 4.74 16.44 11.55
C PHE A 323 4.29 16.50 10.08
N ILE A 324 4.78 15.57 9.27
CA ILE A 324 4.41 15.44 7.86
C ILE A 324 3.37 14.35 7.71
N ILE A 325 2.11 14.71 7.50
CA ILE A 325 0.99 13.80 7.25
C ILE A 325 0.56 13.85 5.78
N ARG A 326 -0.42 13.05 5.37
CA ARG A 326 -0.88 13.02 3.96
C ARG A 326 -2.31 13.53 3.82
N PRO A 327 -2.52 14.72 3.25
CA PRO A 327 -3.86 15.21 2.93
C PRO A 327 -4.39 14.55 1.64
N PHE A 328 -5.71 14.33 1.62
CA PHE A 328 -6.52 13.90 0.49
C PHE A 328 -7.69 14.84 0.32
N PRO A 329 -8.36 14.88 -0.85
CA PRO A 329 -9.53 15.75 -1.06
C PRO A 329 -10.66 15.53 -0.05
N ASN A 330 -10.79 14.30 0.47
CA ASN A 330 -11.86 13.87 1.36
C ASN A 330 -11.37 13.46 2.77
N GLY A 331 -10.17 13.87 3.17
CA GLY A 331 -9.66 13.53 4.50
C GLY A 331 -8.15 13.58 4.63
N ILE A 332 -7.65 13.05 5.72
CA ILE A 332 -6.22 12.93 6.01
C ILE A 332 -5.86 11.49 6.34
N ARG A 333 -4.68 11.06 5.90
CA ARG A 333 -4.08 9.80 6.29
C ARG A 333 -2.84 10.07 7.14
N ILE A 334 -2.77 9.43 8.29
CA ILE A 334 -1.68 9.57 9.25
C ILE A 334 -1.05 8.20 9.44
N THR A 335 0.23 8.05 9.10
CA THR A 335 1.00 6.84 9.39
C THR A 335 1.17 6.71 10.90
N VAL A 336 1.01 5.50 11.43
CA VAL A 336 1.27 5.21 12.84
C VAL A 336 2.78 5.33 13.09
N GLY A 337 3.14 6.22 14.00
CA GLY A 337 4.49 6.47 14.46
C GLY A 337 4.83 5.73 15.76
N THR A 338 5.91 6.14 16.42
CA THR A 338 6.15 5.75 17.81
C THR A 338 5.06 6.34 18.71
N ARG A 339 4.96 5.85 19.94
CA ARG A 339 3.98 6.35 20.91
C ARG A 339 4.04 7.87 21.06
N GLU A 340 5.25 8.40 21.21
CA GLU A 340 5.50 9.83 21.40
C GLU A 340 5.15 10.63 20.14
N GLN A 341 5.43 10.08 18.95
CA GLN A 341 5.07 10.71 17.69
C GLN A 341 3.54 10.77 17.51
N ASN A 342 2.85 9.70 17.88
CA ASN A 342 1.37 9.65 17.83
C ASN A 342 0.77 10.66 18.82
N GLU A 343 1.27 10.72 20.07
CA GLU A 343 0.85 11.69 21.09
C GLU A 343 1.05 13.14 20.62
N GLY A 344 2.18 13.41 19.94
CA GLY A 344 2.44 14.71 19.34
C GLY A 344 1.42 15.11 18.28
N VAL A 345 1.12 14.22 17.33
CA VAL A 345 0.09 14.47 16.30
C VAL A 345 -1.29 14.63 16.96
N ILE A 346 -1.66 13.77 17.89
CA ILE A 346 -2.94 13.83 18.61
C ILE A 346 -3.10 15.19 19.31
N SER A 347 -2.04 15.71 19.96
CA SER A 347 -2.07 17.04 20.58
C SER A 347 -2.38 18.16 19.58
N VAL A 348 -1.81 18.09 18.37
CA VAL A 348 -2.11 19.08 17.31
C VAL A 348 -3.56 18.95 16.84
N LEU A 349 -4.03 17.73 16.61
CA LEU A 349 -5.42 17.47 16.22
C LEU A 349 -6.42 17.98 17.27
N GLN A 350 -6.14 17.72 18.56
CA GLN A 350 -6.98 18.18 19.65
C GLN A 350 -7.12 19.71 19.65
N GLN A 351 -6.00 20.43 19.56
CA GLN A 351 -6.02 21.89 19.49
C GLN A 351 -6.79 22.41 18.29
N HIS A 352 -6.62 21.77 17.12
CA HIS A 352 -7.33 22.16 15.90
C HIS A 352 -8.85 22.01 16.05
N PHE A 353 -9.33 20.85 16.51
CA PHE A 353 -10.76 20.58 16.64
C PHE A 353 -11.42 21.37 17.80
N GLU A 354 -10.73 21.62 18.91
CA GLU A 354 -11.21 22.49 19.98
C GLU A 354 -11.39 23.94 19.50
N ASN A 355 -10.41 24.49 18.79
CA ASN A 355 -10.49 25.83 18.23
C ASN A 355 -11.66 25.99 17.25
N LYS A 356 -11.93 24.95 16.45
CA LYS A 356 -13.07 24.95 15.53
C LYS A 356 -14.41 24.94 16.28
N LYS A 357 -14.53 24.10 17.33
CA LYS A 357 -15.74 24.06 18.19
C LYS A 357 -16.00 25.42 18.89
N ARG A 358 -14.95 26.14 19.27
CA ARG A 358 -15.10 27.50 19.88
C ARG A 358 -15.60 28.52 18.84
N LYS A 359 -15.00 28.56 17.66
CA LYS A 359 -15.43 29.49 16.58
C LYS A 359 -16.89 29.28 16.18
N SER A 360 -17.33 28.03 15.99
CA SER A 360 -18.73 27.73 15.65
C SER A 360 -19.71 28.21 16.72
N ARG A 361 -19.34 28.07 18.03
CA ARG A 361 -20.18 28.57 19.13
C ARG A 361 -20.26 30.09 19.18
N ASP A 362 -19.15 30.77 18.87
CA ASP A 362 -19.11 32.24 18.84
C ASP A 362 -19.95 32.80 17.68
N GLU A 363 -19.95 32.10 16.52
CA GLU A 363 -20.76 32.44 15.33
C GLU A 363 -22.27 32.18 15.57
N GLU A 364 -22.65 31.13 16.33
CA GLU A 364 -24.05 30.84 16.68
C GLU A 364 -24.60 31.83 17.72
N ASN A 365 -23.73 32.48 18.50
CA ASN A 365 -24.13 33.44 19.54
C ASN A 365 -24.03 34.91 19.10
N ALA A 366 -23.59 35.19 17.86
CA ALA A 366 -23.47 36.54 17.29
C ALA A 366 -24.63 36.82 16.34
#